data_bac43ab69b7c65c6e5fe665289e6cc08
#
_entry.id   bac43ab69b7c65c6e5fe665289e6cc08
#
_cell.length_a   1.000
_cell.length_b   1.000
_cell.length_c   1.000
_cell.angle_alpha   90.00
_cell.angle_beta   90.00
_cell.angle_gamma   90.00
#
_symmetry.space_group_name_H-M   'P 1'
#
loop_
_entity.id
_entity.type
_entity.pdbx_description
1 polymer ?
#
loop_
_entity_poly.entity_id
_entity_poly.type
_entity_poly.pdbx_seq_one_letter_code
_entity_poly.pdbx_strand_id
1 'polypeptide(L)'
;MVNKLFSWDLYIINPLLIVIWLIVASYLFYKNSISKQKGLFYLEISSFWIVINFLIQIITNYIDSPILKSFSSSTLTILLFLSSYFLYATILNPFALWLTLKLQSRRIWIWISLFSCFLSVMIAFLSNVNITSIIFISLFLAVGISAQIIYFLFFNEQFNERLFPVFSSIKAGFVISFATFISYEVYSLLNLNLISNHNSYTNWIIFSLSLVCLIICLVVSIFVKERKIKVIKYKEDIVEQLQRYDYKVLIGLIIMSFLITSVNVIIKSDIFELFLVSKLKQQSYTNLNVWNYLQSFRLSFVLGQLLLGYLFYKLVIKAIGIVKSISILTSLTMFGVILITFIHNIYLLTIMMWVFGLFFFVMFYLWFGIALMWDYRSTKVSVLSTFLTVTFLTLSIWYLVISICKVNNIGLFSIFKSVFEVINNTDLNKNYLFIKKITEVYYICCILIFCLLGIYLTTFIWTANYIIAEYMDLKQIKLKMTSLAKSDIQSKMITRLIRE
;
A
#
# COMPACT_ATOMS: atom_id res chain seq x y z
N MET A 1 -10.86 13.09 32.52
CA MET A 1 -11.17 14.00 31.38
C MET A 1 -10.54 13.56 30.08
N VAL A 2 -9.28 13.15 30.04
CA VAL A 2 -8.57 12.66 28.84
C VAL A 2 -9.24 11.45 28.20
N ASN A 3 -9.79 10.51 28.98
CA ASN A 3 -10.46 9.31 28.46
C ASN A 3 -11.76 9.56 27.68
N LYS A 4 -12.44 10.69 27.94
CA LYS A 4 -13.65 11.08 27.18
C LYS A 4 -13.32 11.77 25.85
N LEU A 5 -12.23 12.53 25.82
CA LEU A 5 -11.76 13.19 24.60
C LEU A 5 -11.40 12.16 23.51
N PHE A 6 -10.78 11.03 23.89
CA PHE A 6 -10.30 10.05 22.94
C PHE A 6 -11.43 9.17 22.34
N SER A 7 -12.52 8.93 23.08
CA SER A 7 -13.73 8.33 22.49
C SER A 7 -14.42 9.27 21.49
N TRP A 8 -14.32 10.58 21.72
CA TRP A 8 -14.80 11.59 20.79
C TRP A 8 -13.97 11.65 19.50
N ASP A 9 -12.65 11.46 19.58
CA ASP A 9 -11.76 11.43 18.42
C ASP A 9 -12.14 10.31 17.44
N LEU A 10 -12.44 9.11 17.93
CA LEU A 10 -12.83 7.98 17.09
C LEU A 10 -14.24 8.12 16.50
N TYR A 11 -15.21 8.62 17.29
CA TYR A 11 -16.61 8.60 16.89
C TYR A 11 -17.09 9.90 16.23
N ILE A 12 -16.42 11.02 16.42
CA ILE A 12 -16.83 12.31 15.90
C ILE A 12 -15.74 12.97 15.05
N ILE A 13 -14.51 13.05 15.55
CA ILE A 13 -13.44 13.76 14.85
C ILE A 13 -13.03 13.03 13.58
N ASN A 14 -12.87 11.70 13.61
CA ASN A 14 -12.51 10.94 12.43
C ASN A 14 -13.61 10.96 11.34
N PRO A 15 -14.90 10.72 11.62
CA PRO A 15 -15.96 10.89 10.63
C PRO A 15 -16.05 12.34 10.12
N LEU A 16 -15.85 13.34 10.98
CA LEU A 16 -15.87 14.74 10.59
C LEU A 16 -14.69 15.08 9.69
N LEU A 17 -13.49 14.55 9.97
CA LEU A 17 -12.32 14.67 9.10
C LEU A 17 -12.55 13.99 7.75
N ILE A 18 -13.22 12.83 7.71
CA ILE A 18 -13.63 12.17 6.47
C ILE A 18 -14.54 13.07 5.65
N VAL A 19 -15.56 13.66 6.27
CA VAL A 19 -16.49 14.57 5.58
C VAL A 19 -15.78 15.82 5.07
N ILE A 20 -14.97 16.47 5.90
CA ILE A 20 -14.16 17.63 5.49
C ILE A 20 -13.24 17.23 4.33
N TRP A 21 -12.61 16.06 4.42
CA TRP A 21 -11.71 15.58 3.40
C TRP A 21 -12.43 15.22 2.11
N LEU A 22 -13.62 14.63 2.18
CA LEU A 22 -14.48 14.41 1.01
C LEU A 22 -14.82 15.74 0.33
N ILE A 23 -15.15 16.77 1.09
CA ILE A 23 -15.41 18.12 0.56
C ILE A 23 -14.16 18.69 -0.10
N VAL A 24 -13.00 18.63 0.59
CA VAL A 24 -11.73 19.13 0.06
C VAL A 24 -11.28 18.33 -1.16
N ALA A 25 -11.40 17.02 -1.13
CA ALA A 25 -11.10 16.15 -2.27
C ALA A 25 -12.02 16.46 -3.44
N SER A 26 -13.32 16.55 -3.22
CA SER A 26 -14.31 16.92 -4.25
C SER A 26 -14.03 18.29 -4.85
N TYR A 27 -13.68 19.27 -4.03
CA TYR A 27 -13.28 20.60 -4.50
C TYR A 27 -11.99 20.58 -5.33
N LEU A 28 -10.96 19.88 -4.87
CA LEU A 28 -9.70 19.72 -5.61
C LEU A 28 -9.91 18.97 -6.92
N PHE A 29 -10.78 17.98 -6.90
CA PHE A 29 -11.20 17.23 -8.08
C PHE A 29 -11.95 18.14 -9.08
N TYR A 30 -12.89 18.91 -8.63
CA TYR A 30 -13.64 19.87 -9.46
C TYR A 30 -12.74 20.94 -10.05
N LYS A 31 -11.88 21.57 -9.25
CA LYS A 31 -10.96 22.62 -9.68
C LYS A 31 -9.92 22.16 -10.73
N ASN A 32 -9.56 20.87 -10.74
CA ASN A 32 -8.61 20.30 -11.71
C ASN A 32 -9.27 19.83 -13.02
N SER A 33 -10.51 20.25 -13.32
CA SER A 33 -11.26 19.91 -14.54
C SER A 33 -11.16 18.42 -14.89
N ILE A 34 -11.58 17.56 -13.96
CA ILE A 34 -11.53 16.11 -14.16
C ILE A 34 -12.59 15.75 -15.19
N SER A 35 -12.16 15.12 -16.28
CA SER A 35 -13.11 14.56 -17.22
C SER A 35 -14.00 13.52 -16.52
N LYS A 36 -15.27 13.43 -16.92
CA LYS A 36 -16.23 12.44 -16.39
C LYS A 36 -15.63 11.01 -16.34
N GLN A 37 -14.82 10.66 -17.35
CA GLN A 37 -14.15 9.36 -17.44
C GLN A 37 -13.08 9.15 -16.35
N LYS A 38 -12.31 10.19 -15.98
CA LYS A 38 -11.35 10.10 -14.86
C LYS A 38 -12.07 9.94 -13.53
N GLY A 39 -13.15 10.66 -13.32
CA GLY A 39 -13.96 10.55 -12.10
C GLY A 39 -14.53 9.13 -11.92
N LEU A 40 -15.09 8.55 -12.97
CA LEU A 40 -15.56 7.16 -12.96
C LEU A 40 -14.41 6.18 -12.65
N PHE A 41 -13.26 6.37 -13.27
CA PHE A 41 -12.09 5.51 -13.03
C PHE A 41 -11.59 5.59 -11.58
N TYR A 42 -11.59 6.77 -10.96
CA TYR A 42 -11.24 6.90 -9.54
C TYR A 42 -12.26 6.20 -8.63
N LEU A 43 -13.54 6.27 -8.97
CA LEU A 43 -14.57 5.53 -8.25
C LEU A 43 -14.38 4.01 -8.38
N GLU A 44 -14.02 3.54 -9.55
CA GLU A 44 -13.69 2.14 -9.81
C GLU A 44 -12.52 1.66 -8.94
N ILE A 45 -11.38 2.36 -8.97
CA ILE A 45 -10.21 2.02 -8.16
C ILE A 45 -10.52 2.04 -6.67
N SER A 46 -11.22 3.08 -6.18
CA SER A 46 -11.52 3.20 -4.75
C SER A 46 -12.42 2.06 -4.27
N SER A 47 -13.49 1.76 -5.01
CA SER A 47 -14.40 0.66 -4.69
C SER A 47 -13.70 -0.69 -4.70
N PHE A 48 -12.85 -0.93 -5.70
CA PHE A 48 -12.04 -2.15 -5.80
C PHE A 48 -11.10 -2.30 -4.61
N TRP A 49 -10.41 -1.21 -4.23
CA TRP A 49 -9.41 -1.25 -3.17
C TRP A 49 -10.03 -1.40 -1.77
N ILE A 50 -11.25 -0.92 -1.55
CA ILE A 50 -12.02 -1.19 -0.32
C ILE A 50 -12.21 -2.70 -0.15
N VAL A 51 -12.61 -3.41 -1.22
CA VAL A 51 -12.80 -4.86 -1.18
C VAL A 51 -11.49 -5.60 -0.90
N ILE A 52 -10.41 -5.22 -1.56
CA ILE A 52 -9.07 -5.80 -1.32
C ILE A 52 -8.68 -5.66 0.16
N ASN A 53 -8.86 -4.48 0.75
CA ASN A 53 -8.53 -4.26 2.16
C ASN A 53 -9.42 -5.08 3.10
N PHE A 54 -10.71 -5.21 2.84
CA PHE A 54 -11.57 -6.10 3.62
C PHE A 54 -11.12 -7.56 3.54
N LEU A 55 -10.79 -8.06 2.35
CA LEU A 55 -10.29 -9.42 2.17
C LEU A 55 -8.96 -9.65 2.90
N ILE A 56 -8.04 -8.70 2.87
CA ILE A 56 -6.78 -8.76 3.63
C ILE A 56 -7.07 -8.89 5.13
N GLN A 57 -7.99 -8.08 5.67
CA GLN A 57 -8.36 -8.11 7.07
C GLN A 57 -9.02 -9.46 7.46
N ILE A 58 -9.87 -10.00 6.60
CA ILE A 58 -10.52 -11.30 6.81
C ILE A 58 -9.48 -12.42 6.85
N ILE A 59 -8.53 -12.45 5.91
CA ILE A 59 -7.45 -13.45 5.89
C ILE A 59 -6.60 -13.35 7.15
N THR A 60 -6.24 -12.14 7.57
CA THR A 60 -5.45 -11.93 8.79
C THR A 60 -6.19 -12.49 10.01
N ASN A 61 -7.49 -12.23 10.13
CA ASN A 61 -8.31 -12.76 11.21
C ASN A 61 -8.41 -14.30 11.18
N TYR A 62 -8.48 -14.90 10.00
CA TYR A 62 -8.51 -16.37 9.88
C TYR A 62 -7.18 -17.01 10.28
N ILE A 63 -6.06 -16.39 9.92
CA ILE A 63 -4.72 -16.87 10.30
C ILE A 63 -4.53 -16.81 11.83
N ASP A 64 -5.08 -15.79 12.49
CA ASP A 64 -5.03 -15.64 13.94
C ASP A 64 -6.11 -16.48 14.68
N SER A 65 -6.95 -17.22 13.95
CA SER A 65 -8.05 -18.00 14.53
C SER A 65 -7.56 -19.21 15.35
N PRO A 66 -8.32 -19.65 16.37
CA PRO A 66 -7.98 -20.83 17.18
C PRO A 66 -7.90 -22.14 16.37
N ILE A 67 -8.59 -22.19 15.23
CA ILE A 67 -8.63 -23.39 14.36
C ILE A 67 -7.23 -23.72 13.83
N LEU A 68 -6.44 -22.71 13.46
CA LEU A 68 -5.07 -22.93 12.98
C LEU A 68 -4.10 -23.28 14.11
N LYS A 69 -4.42 -22.91 15.35
CA LYS A 69 -3.58 -23.24 16.53
C LYS A 69 -3.57 -24.73 16.87
N SER A 70 -4.50 -25.53 16.35
CA SER A 70 -4.57 -27.00 16.58
C SER A 70 -3.61 -27.80 15.71
N PHE A 71 -2.96 -27.19 14.73
CA PHE A 71 -2.02 -27.87 13.84
C PHE A 71 -0.60 -27.96 14.42
N SER A 72 0.15 -28.97 13.99
CA SER A 72 1.58 -29.07 14.31
C SER A 72 2.35 -27.89 13.70
N SER A 73 3.48 -27.53 14.30
CA SER A 73 4.28 -26.38 13.83
C SER A 73 4.71 -26.48 12.37
N SER A 74 5.05 -27.69 11.91
CA SER A 74 5.45 -27.93 10.51
C SER A 74 4.29 -27.76 9.53
N THR A 75 3.12 -28.33 9.83
CA THR A 75 1.91 -28.20 8.99
C THR A 75 1.42 -26.75 8.96
N LEU A 76 1.47 -26.05 10.07
CA LEU A 76 1.09 -24.65 10.17
C LEU A 76 2.04 -23.76 9.36
N THR A 77 3.35 -24.03 9.37
CA THR A 77 4.32 -23.28 8.55
C THR A 77 4.05 -23.46 7.05
N ILE A 78 3.77 -24.67 6.60
CA ILE A 78 3.42 -24.96 5.21
C ILE A 78 2.11 -24.24 4.82
N LEU A 79 1.14 -24.24 5.72
CA LEU A 79 -0.13 -23.56 5.51
C LEU A 79 0.02 -22.05 5.37
N LEU A 80 0.81 -21.43 6.24
CA LEU A 80 1.10 -20.01 6.17
C LEU A 80 1.83 -19.65 4.88
N PHE A 81 2.74 -20.51 4.41
CA PHE A 81 3.37 -20.35 3.11
C PHE A 81 2.35 -20.41 1.97
N LEU A 82 1.49 -21.43 1.94
CA LEU A 82 0.46 -21.59 0.91
C LEU A 82 -0.65 -20.53 0.98
N SER A 83 -0.88 -19.93 2.14
CA SER A 83 -1.85 -18.83 2.31
C SER A 83 -1.26 -17.44 2.03
N SER A 84 0.01 -17.34 1.66
CA SER A 84 0.66 -16.06 1.36
C SER A 84 0.22 -15.50 0.00
N TYR A 85 -0.79 -14.64 0.01
CA TYR A 85 -1.28 -13.96 -1.19
C TYR A 85 -0.21 -13.08 -1.85
N PHE A 86 0.77 -12.59 -1.11
CA PHE A 86 1.91 -11.85 -1.68
C PHE A 86 2.81 -12.75 -2.54
N LEU A 87 3.01 -14.01 -2.14
CA LEU A 87 3.80 -14.95 -2.92
C LEU A 87 3.14 -15.23 -4.28
N TYR A 88 1.82 -15.46 -4.30
CA TYR A 88 1.09 -15.63 -5.55
C TYR A 88 1.10 -14.35 -6.39
N ALA A 89 0.98 -13.17 -5.77
CA ALA A 89 1.04 -11.91 -6.48
C ALA A 89 2.40 -11.67 -7.17
N THR A 90 3.52 -12.19 -6.63
CA THR A 90 4.84 -12.10 -7.30
C THR A 90 4.85 -12.76 -8.66
N ILE A 91 4.17 -13.90 -8.78
CA ILE A 91 4.08 -14.67 -10.04
C ILE A 91 3.03 -14.06 -10.97
N LEU A 92 1.91 -13.60 -10.41
CA LEU A 92 0.78 -13.09 -11.18
C LEU A 92 1.05 -11.72 -11.81
N ASN A 93 1.91 -10.88 -11.22
CA ASN A 93 2.24 -9.58 -11.78
C ASN A 93 2.87 -9.62 -13.18
N PRO A 94 3.96 -10.36 -13.44
CA PRO A 94 4.52 -10.46 -14.78
C PRO A 94 3.55 -11.14 -15.75
N PHE A 95 2.78 -12.11 -15.28
CA PHE A 95 1.76 -12.78 -16.09
C PHE A 95 0.62 -11.82 -16.51
N ALA A 96 0.12 -10.99 -15.58
CA ALA A 96 -0.88 -9.97 -15.86
C ALA A 96 -0.43 -8.98 -16.94
N LEU A 97 0.82 -8.54 -16.87
CA LEU A 97 1.42 -7.67 -17.88
C LEU A 97 1.52 -8.35 -19.22
N TRP A 98 2.09 -9.56 -19.27
CA TRP A 98 2.24 -10.32 -20.49
C TRP A 98 0.88 -10.57 -21.17
N LEU A 99 -0.13 -11.03 -20.42
CA LEU A 99 -1.46 -11.32 -20.93
C LEU A 99 -2.13 -10.07 -21.50
N THR A 100 -2.10 -8.97 -20.76
CA THR A 100 -2.75 -7.73 -21.20
C THR A 100 -2.07 -7.08 -22.40
N LEU A 101 -0.75 -7.23 -22.53
CA LEU A 101 -0.02 -6.80 -23.74
C LEU A 101 -0.38 -7.67 -24.95
N LYS A 102 -0.42 -8.99 -24.77
CA LYS A 102 -0.78 -9.93 -25.84
C LYS A 102 -2.20 -9.70 -26.36
N LEU A 103 -3.14 -9.44 -25.45
CA LEU A 103 -4.55 -9.19 -25.78
C LEU A 103 -4.83 -7.72 -26.14
N GLN A 104 -3.84 -6.84 -26.04
CA GLN A 104 -3.96 -5.41 -26.30
C GLN A 104 -5.09 -4.72 -25.52
N SER A 105 -5.45 -5.26 -24.34
CA SER A 105 -6.48 -4.74 -23.48
C SER A 105 -6.09 -4.90 -22.01
N ARG A 106 -6.13 -3.79 -21.26
CA ARG A 106 -5.90 -3.78 -19.80
C ARG A 106 -7.18 -4.20 -19.05
N ARG A 107 -8.35 -3.94 -19.62
CA ARG A 107 -9.65 -4.26 -19.04
C ARG A 107 -9.86 -5.73 -18.76
N ILE A 108 -9.34 -6.59 -19.59
CA ILE A 108 -9.50 -8.05 -19.43
C ILE A 108 -8.96 -8.49 -18.08
N TRP A 109 -7.76 -8.01 -17.68
CA TRP A 109 -7.21 -8.37 -16.37
C TRP A 109 -7.99 -7.76 -15.21
N ILE A 110 -8.48 -6.54 -15.37
CA ILE A 110 -9.34 -5.89 -14.37
C ILE A 110 -10.61 -6.71 -14.13
N TRP A 111 -11.27 -7.20 -15.19
CA TRP A 111 -12.45 -8.04 -15.05
C TRP A 111 -12.15 -9.41 -14.44
N ILE A 112 -11.03 -10.04 -14.81
CA ILE A 112 -10.57 -11.28 -14.18
C ILE A 112 -10.34 -11.04 -12.68
N SER A 113 -9.72 -9.93 -12.32
CA SER A 113 -9.46 -9.56 -10.93
C SER A 113 -10.74 -9.27 -10.14
N LEU A 114 -11.72 -8.60 -10.75
CA LEU A 114 -13.05 -8.37 -10.15
C LEU A 114 -13.77 -9.69 -9.89
N PHE A 115 -13.78 -10.60 -10.87
CA PHE A 115 -14.38 -11.92 -10.71
C PHE A 115 -13.67 -12.73 -9.62
N SER A 116 -12.34 -12.68 -9.58
CA SER A 116 -11.55 -13.35 -8.54
C SER A 116 -11.85 -12.78 -7.14
N CYS A 117 -11.96 -11.45 -7.00
CA CYS A 117 -12.36 -10.84 -5.74
C CYS A 117 -13.78 -11.24 -5.34
N PHE A 118 -14.71 -11.35 -6.28
CA PHE A 118 -16.05 -11.83 -6.01
C PHE A 118 -16.04 -13.29 -5.49
N LEU A 119 -15.28 -14.17 -6.12
CA LEU A 119 -15.10 -15.54 -5.63
C LEU A 119 -14.47 -15.59 -4.24
N SER A 120 -13.45 -14.74 -4.00
CA SER A 120 -12.80 -14.63 -2.70
C SER A 120 -13.79 -14.21 -1.61
N VAL A 121 -14.64 -13.21 -1.87
CA VAL A 121 -15.70 -12.75 -0.94
C VAL A 121 -16.71 -13.86 -0.71
N MET A 122 -17.19 -14.54 -1.75
CA MET A 122 -18.13 -15.66 -1.61
C MET A 122 -17.58 -16.79 -0.77
N ILE A 123 -16.34 -17.23 -1.02
CA ILE A 123 -15.70 -18.28 -0.24
C ILE A 123 -15.52 -17.84 1.22
N ALA A 124 -15.10 -16.59 1.46
CA ALA A 124 -14.83 -16.09 2.79
C ALA A 124 -16.07 -16.08 3.70
N PHE A 125 -17.25 -15.84 3.14
CA PHE A 125 -18.48 -15.67 3.93
C PHE A 125 -19.46 -16.84 3.85
N LEU A 126 -19.47 -17.60 2.75
CA LEU A 126 -20.41 -18.69 2.53
C LEU A 126 -19.82 -20.07 2.81
N SER A 127 -18.50 -20.24 2.76
CA SER A 127 -17.87 -21.51 3.09
C SER A 127 -17.52 -21.60 4.57
N ASN A 128 -17.53 -22.82 5.10
CA ASN A 128 -16.90 -23.08 6.40
C ASN A 128 -15.40 -22.81 6.30
N VAL A 129 -14.84 -22.22 7.37
CA VAL A 129 -13.41 -21.88 7.42
C VAL A 129 -12.58 -23.16 7.51
N ASN A 130 -12.10 -23.61 6.37
CA ASN A 130 -11.21 -24.75 6.20
C ASN A 130 -9.87 -24.29 5.60
N ILE A 131 -8.85 -25.13 5.73
CA ILE A 131 -7.52 -24.87 5.16
C ILE A 131 -7.60 -24.57 3.66
N THR A 132 -8.38 -25.36 2.94
CA THR A 132 -8.60 -25.19 1.50
C THR A 132 -9.26 -23.86 1.17
N SER A 133 -10.24 -23.42 1.96
CA SER A 133 -10.89 -22.12 1.75
C SER A 133 -9.91 -20.96 1.93
N ILE A 134 -9.03 -21.00 2.94
CA ILE A 134 -8.01 -19.97 3.18
C ILE A 134 -7.03 -19.88 1.99
N ILE A 135 -6.59 -21.01 1.45
CA ILE A 135 -5.69 -21.05 0.30
C ILE A 135 -6.37 -20.45 -0.95
N PHE A 136 -7.62 -20.82 -1.23
CA PHE A 136 -8.35 -20.28 -2.36
C PHE A 136 -8.65 -18.79 -2.22
N ILE A 137 -9.05 -18.32 -1.03
CA ILE A 137 -9.23 -16.88 -0.75
C ILE A 137 -7.92 -16.14 -1.03
N SER A 138 -6.79 -16.67 -0.57
CA SER A 138 -5.47 -16.06 -0.76
C SER A 138 -5.05 -16.03 -2.23
N LEU A 139 -5.30 -17.10 -2.97
CA LEU A 139 -5.02 -17.16 -4.41
C LEU A 139 -5.85 -16.13 -5.19
N PHE A 140 -7.16 -16.10 -4.96
CA PHE A 140 -8.05 -15.15 -5.64
C PHE A 140 -7.78 -13.71 -5.23
N LEU A 141 -7.44 -13.45 -3.96
CA LEU A 141 -7.01 -12.14 -3.51
C LEU A 141 -5.71 -11.71 -4.21
N ALA A 142 -4.76 -12.62 -4.42
CA ALA A 142 -3.52 -12.31 -5.13
C ALA A 142 -3.75 -11.86 -6.57
N VAL A 143 -4.74 -12.48 -7.27
CA VAL A 143 -5.19 -12.00 -8.59
C VAL A 143 -5.72 -10.58 -8.48
N GLY A 144 -6.51 -10.27 -7.46
CA GLY A 144 -6.99 -8.91 -7.18
C GLY A 144 -5.85 -7.92 -6.96
N ILE A 145 -4.88 -8.25 -6.11
CA ILE A 145 -3.73 -7.37 -5.82
C ILE A 145 -2.88 -7.13 -7.08
N SER A 146 -2.72 -8.14 -7.93
CA SER A 146 -1.97 -7.99 -9.20
C SER A 146 -2.62 -7.01 -10.18
N ALA A 147 -3.91 -6.67 -10.00
CA ALA A 147 -4.56 -5.63 -10.78
C ALA A 147 -3.98 -4.23 -10.51
N GLN A 148 -3.26 -4.02 -9.41
CA GLN A 148 -2.66 -2.72 -9.08
C GLN A 148 -1.80 -2.19 -10.24
N ILE A 149 -0.91 -3.02 -10.76
CA ILE A 149 -0.05 -2.63 -11.89
C ILE A 149 -0.87 -2.24 -13.12
N ILE A 150 -1.93 -3.01 -13.38
CA ILE A 150 -2.79 -2.81 -14.56
C ILE A 150 -3.60 -1.52 -14.43
N TYR A 151 -4.13 -1.20 -13.25
CA TYR A 151 -4.83 0.07 -13.00
C TYR A 151 -3.92 1.29 -13.21
N PHE A 152 -2.68 1.24 -12.76
CA PHE A 152 -1.73 2.34 -12.96
C PHE A 152 -1.35 2.51 -14.44
N LEU A 153 -1.09 1.41 -15.15
CA LEU A 153 -0.82 1.45 -16.58
C LEU A 153 -2.03 1.97 -17.36
N PHE A 154 -3.21 1.46 -17.06
CA PHE A 154 -4.45 1.92 -17.67
C PHE A 154 -4.64 3.43 -17.47
N PHE A 155 -4.42 3.93 -16.25
CA PHE A 155 -4.53 5.33 -15.94
C PHE A 155 -3.59 6.19 -16.78
N ASN A 156 -2.33 5.80 -16.87
CA ASN A 156 -1.34 6.54 -17.66
C ASN A 156 -1.60 6.49 -19.16
N GLU A 157 -2.03 5.34 -19.68
CA GLU A 157 -2.25 5.12 -21.11
C GLU A 157 -3.54 5.80 -21.60
N GLN A 158 -4.64 5.68 -20.84
CA GLN A 158 -5.94 6.19 -21.27
C GLN A 158 -6.12 7.70 -21.07
N PHE A 159 -5.48 8.25 -20.05
CA PHE A 159 -5.63 9.67 -19.72
C PHE A 159 -4.46 10.57 -20.15
N ASN A 160 -3.59 10.06 -21.04
CA ASN A 160 -2.44 10.80 -21.60
C ASN A 160 -1.51 11.39 -20.51
N GLU A 161 -1.40 10.73 -19.37
CA GLU A 161 -0.49 11.16 -18.30
C GLU A 161 0.91 10.53 -18.43
N ARG A 162 1.24 9.97 -19.60
CA ARG A 162 2.53 9.33 -19.89
C ARG A 162 3.74 10.26 -19.70
N LEU A 163 3.53 11.56 -19.88
CA LEU A 163 4.57 12.57 -19.67
C LEU A 163 4.80 12.89 -18.19
N PHE A 164 3.88 12.51 -17.30
CA PHE A 164 3.93 12.80 -15.87
C PHE A 164 3.60 11.57 -15.00
N PRO A 165 4.28 10.44 -15.21
CA PRO A 165 3.92 9.19 -14.54
C PRO A 165 4.05 9.26 -13.02
N VAL A 166 5.01 10.04 -12.49
CA VAL A 166 5.16 10.26 -11.04
C VAL A 166 3.95 10.98 -10.46
N PHE A 167 3.47 12.01 -11.15
CA PHE A 167 2.30 12.76 -10.69
C PHE A 167 1.01 11.90 -10.76
N SER A 168 0.87 11.10 -11.80
CA SER A 168 -0.28 10.19 -11.93
C SER A 168 -0.24 9.08 -10.88
N SER A 169 0.95 8.55 -10.59
CA SER A 169 1.17 7.56 -9.53
C SER A 169 0.74 8.11 -8.15
N ILE A 170 1.14 9.32 -7.83
CA ILE A 170 0.77 9.98 -6.56
C ILE A 170 -0.73 10.23 -6.48
N LYS A 171 -1.39 10.63 -7.58
CA LYS A 171 -2.85 10.78 -7.61
C LYS A 171 -3.57 9.45 -7.40
N ALA A 172 -3.15 8.39 -8.09
CA ALA A 172 -3.73 7.08 -7.92
C ALA A 172 -3.45 6.53 -6.51
N GLY A 173 -2.25 6.76 -5.98
CA GLY A 173 -1.88 6.45 -4.61
C GLY A 173 -2.77 7.15 -3.58
N PHE A 174 -3.13 8.39 -3.83
CA PHE A 174 -4.07 9.13 -3.00
C PHE A 174 -5.46 8.47 -2.96
N VAL A 175 -5.99 8.05 -4.11
CA VAL A 175 -7.29 7.36 -4.18
C VAL A 175 -7.23 6.00 -3.47
N ILE A 176 -6.14 5.25 -3.61
CA ILE A 176 -5.92 3.99 -2.91
C ILE A 176 -5.83 4.20 -1.39
N SER A 177 -5.10 5.22 -0.93
CA SER A 177 -5.00 5.55 0.49
C SER A 177 -6.34 5.97 1.08
N PHE A 178 -7.17 6.67 0.30
CA PHE A 178 -8.54 7.02 0.69
C PHE A 178 -9.43 5.78 0.85
N ALA A 179 -9.37 4.85 -0.09
CA ALA A 179 -10.06 3.57 0.02
C ALA A 179 -9.59 2.75 1.23
N THR A 180 -8.28 2.75 1.50
CA THR A 180 -7.70 2.10 2.66
C THR A 180 -8.21 2.74 3.96
N PHE A 181 -8.27 4.06 4.02
CA PHE A 181 -8.80 4.78 5.17
C PHE A 181 -10.27 4.40 5.45
N ILE A 182 -11.13 4.43 4.44
CA ILE A 182 -12.54 4.04 4.59
C ILE A 182 -12.66 2.61 5.11
N SER A 183 -11.92 1.67 4.54
CA SER A 183 -12.00 0.27 4.95
C SER A 183 -11.53 0.05 6.38
N TYR A 184 -10.46 0.72 6.82
CA TYR A 184 -9.99 0.67 8.20
C TYR A 184 -10.98 1.30 9.19
N GLU A 185 -11.60 2.44 8.82
CA GLU A 185 -12.58 3.11 9.66
C GLU A 185 -13.83 2.25 9.86
N VAL A 186 -14.38 1.72 8.77
CA VAL A 186 -15.53 0.80 8.84
C VAL A 186 -15.19 -0.42 9.70
N TYR A 187 -14.02 -1.01 9.50
CA TYR A 187 -13.58 -2.17 10.28
C TYR A 187 -13.41 -1.83 11.77
N SER A 188 -12.82 -0.69 12.10
CA SER A 188 -12.63 -0.25 13.48
C SER A 188 -13.95 0.00 14.21
N LEU A 189 -14.91 0.64 13.54
CA LEU A 189 -16.25 0.89 14.08
C LEU A 189 -17.02 -0.42 14.33
N LEU A 190 -16.90 -1.39 13.42
CA LEU A 190 -17.52 -2.70 13.57
C LEU A 190 -16.87 -3.54 14.69
N ASN A 191 -15.54 -3.51 14.82
CA ASN A 191 -14.82 -4.24 15.84
C ASN A 191 -15.04 -3.69 17.26
N LEU A 192 -15.31 -2.39 17.42
CA LEU A 192 -15.66 -1.84 18.72
C LEU A 192 -16.95 -2.46 19.28
N ASN A 193 -17.88 -2.85 18.41
CA ASN A 193 -19.09 -3.57 18.80
C ASN A 193 -18.86 -5.09 19.03
N LEU A 194 -17.75 -5.65 18.48
CA LEU A 194 -17.41 -7.08 18.58
C LEU A 194 -16.81 -7.49 19.92
N ILE A 195 -16.22 -6.56 20.67
CA ILE A 195 -15.68 -6.83 22.02
C ILE A 195 -16.80 -7.25 22.97
N SER A 196 -18.03 -6.86 22.72
CA SER A 196 -19.19 -7.19 23.56
C SER A 196 -19.92 -8.48 23.17
N ASN A 197 -19.87 -8.90 21.90
CA ASN A 197 -20.53 -10.14 21.45
C ASN A 197 -19.94 -10.61 20.11
N HIS A 198 -19.61 -11.90 20.00
CA HIS A 198 -19.27 -12.59 18.75
C HIS A 198 -20.50 -12.63 17.78
N ASN A 199 -20.94 -11.49 17.31
CA ASN A 199 -22.14 -11.43 16.52
C ASN A 199 -21.84 -11.67 15.03
N SER A 200 -22.52 -12.66 14.46
CA SER A 200 -22.59 -12.94 13.02
C SER A 200 -22.98 -11.71 12.18
N TYR A 201 -23.65 -10.72 12.75
CA TYR A 201 -24.09 -9.51 12.09
C TYR A 201 -22.96 -8.66 11.50
N THR A 202 -21.81 -8.54 12.16
CA THR A 202 -20.67 -7.74 11.64
C THR A 202 -20.06 -8.35 10.38
N ASN A 203 -19.98 -9.67 10.33
CA ASN A 203 -19.52 -10.37 9.14
C ASN A 203 -20.48 -10.13 7.97
N TRP A 204 -21.78 -10.15 8.21
CA TRP A 204 -22.80 -9.86 7.19
C TRP A 204 -22.74 -8.40 6.69
N ILE A 205 -22.44 -7.43 7.57
CA ILE A 205 -22.23 -6.04 7.16
C ILE A 205 -21.03 -5.90 6.23
N ILE A 206 -19.88 -6.48 6.59
CA ILE A 206 -18.67 -6.46 5.75
C ILE A 206 -18.92 -7.17 4.42
N PHE A 207 -19.62 -8.30 4.45
CA PHE A 207 -20.02 -9.02 3.24
C PHE A 207 -20.88 -8.16 2.32
N SER A 208 -21.93 -7.56 2.86
CA SER A 208 -22.86 -6.71 2.09
C SER A 208 -22.14 -5.49 1.50
N LEU A 209 -21.27 -4.82 2.29
CA LEU A 209 -20.47 -3.69 1.82
C LEU A 209 -19.50 -4.12 0.71
N SER A 210 -18.86 -5.28 0.86
CA SER A 210 -17.95 -5.83 -0.16
C SER A 210 -18.69 -6.09 -1.47
N LEU A 211 -19.89 -6.69 -1.41
CA LEU A 211 -20.72 -6.93 -2.59
C LEU A 211 -21.16 -5.63 -3.25
N VAL A 212 -21.63 -4.66 -2.47
CA VAL A 212 -22.02 -3.33 -3.00
C VAL A 212 -20.83 -2.66 -3.70
N CYS A 213 -19.65 -2.67 -3.10
CA CYS A 213 -18.43 -2.12 -3.72
C CYS A 213 -18.05 -2.85 -5.00
N LEU A 214 -18.17 -4.18 -5.05
CA LEU A 214 -17.90 -4.96 -6.27
C LEU A 214 -18.92 -4.65 -7.38
N ILE A 215 -20.19 -4.52 -7.05
CA ILE A 215 -21.25 -4.12 -8.01
C ILE A 215 -20.95 -2.72 -8.55
N ILE A 216 -20.63 -1.77 -7.69
CA ILE A 216 -20.24 -0.40 -8.11
C ILE A 216 -19.03 -0.48 -9.06
N CYS A 217 -18.00 -1.22 -8.69
CA CYS A 217 -16.79 -1.39 -9.49
C CYS A 217 -17.13 -2.00 -10.87
N LEU A 218 -17.94 -3.04 -10.91
CA LEU A 218 -18.36 -3.70 -12.15
C LEU A 218 -19.17 -2.75 -13.04
N VAL A 219 -20.17 -2.10 -12.51
CA VAL A 219 -21.01 -1.14 -13.26
C VAL A 219 -20.15 -0.01 -13.81
N VAL A 220 -19.30 0.58 -12.98
CA VAL A 220 -18.41 1.67 -13.41
C VAL A 220 -17.41 1.18 -14.46
N SER A 221 -16.89 -0.05 -14.33
CA SER A 221 -15.95 -0.62 -15.28
C SER A 221 -16.50 -0.73 -16.69
N ILE A 222 -17.82 -0.90 -16.84
CA ILE A 222 -18.49 -0.92 -18.14
C ILE A 222 -18.54 0.48 -18.78
N PHE A 223 -18.69 1.52 -17.97
CA PHE A 223 -18.80 2.90 -18.48
C PHE A 223 -17.44 3.56 -18.76
N VAL A 224 -16.36 3.09 -18.15
CA VAL A 224 -15.02 3.60 -18.44
C VAL A 224 -14.50 2.98 -19.75
N LYS A 225 -14.44 3.79 -20.79
CA LYS A 225 -14.02 3.35 -22.12
C LYS A 225 -12.53 3.08 -22.18
N GLU A 226 -12.15 1.94 -22.72
CA GLU A 226 -10.78 1.60 -23.07
C GLU A 226 -10.52 1.92 -24.53
N ARG A 227 -9.45 2.67 -24.80
CA ARG A 227 -8.89 2.77 -26.13
C ARG A 227 -7.88 1.63 -26.30
N LYS A 228 -7.95 0.88 -27.41
CA LYS A 228 -6.98 -0.17 -27.71
C LYS A 228 -5.55 0.37 -27.53
N ILE A 229 -4.72 -0.42 -26.89
CA ILE A 229 -3.31 -0.08 -26.68
C ILE A 229 -2.66 -0.08 -28.06
N LYS A 230 -2.54 1.08 -28.67
CA LYS A 230 -1.61 1.24 -29.77
C LYS A 230 -0.24 1.22 -29.11
N VAL A 231 0.47 0.09 -29.21
CA VAL A 231 1.90 0.04 -28.93
C VAL A 231 2.49 1.05 -29.94
N ILE A 232 2.71 2.26 -29.46
CA ILE A 232 3.51 3.23 -30.19
C ILE A 232 4.91 2.65 -30.13
N LYS A 233 5.27 1.82 -31.12
CA LYS A 233 6.65 1.58 -31.42
C LYS A 233 7.17 2.97 -31.79
N TYR A 234 7.77 3.65 -30.82
CA TYR A 234 8.61 4.77 -31.14
C TYR A 234 9.59 4.23 -32.18
N LYS A 235 9.70 4.91 -33.30
CA LYS A 235 10.75 4.61 -34.29
C LYS A 235 12.02 4.42 -33.50
N GLU A 236 12.75 3.35 -33.75
CA GLU A 236 13.99 3.00 -33.07
C GLU A 236 14.92 4.19 -32.95
N ASP A 237 14.93 5.08 -33.96
CA ASP A 237 15.68 6.34 -34.00
C ASP A 237 15.39 7.34 -32.86
N ILE A 238 14.16 7.35 -32.31
CA ILE A 238 13.80 8.22 -31.19
C ILE A 238 14.19 7.55 -29.86
N VAL A 239 14.14 6.23 -29.78
CA VAL A 239 14.56 5.46 -28.61
C VAL A 239 16.08 5.46 -28.46
N GLU A 240 16.84 5.51 -29.56
CA GLU A 240 18.30 5.63 -29.53
C GLU A 240 18.78 7.01 -29.05
N GLN A 241 17.98 8.05 -29.25
CA GLN A 241 18.28 9.41 -28.73
C GLN A 241 17.88 9.60 -27.27
N LEU A 242 16.95 8.79 -26.76
CA LEU A 242 16.60 8.71 -25.35
C LEU A 242 17.55 7.68 -24.74
N GLN A 243 18.41 8.07 -23.84
CA GLN A 243 19.49 7.28 -23.23
C GLN A 243 19.19 5.78 -23.13
N ARG A 244 20.16 4.95 -23.53
CA ARG A 244 20.08 3.49 -23.46
C ARG A 244 19.72 3.04 -22.05
N TYR A 245 18.83 2.04 -21.97
CA TYR A 245 18.52 1.35 -20.73
C TYR A 245 19.81 0.91 -19.99
N ASP A 246 20.03 1.45 -18.80
CA ASP A 246 21.17 1.10 -17.98
C ASP A 246 20.73 0.09 -16.89
N TYR A 247 21.39 -1.05 -16.83
CA TYR A 247 21.19 -2.04 -15.77
C TYR A 247 21.35 -1.47 -14.36
N LYS A 248 22.15 -0.41 -14.21
CA LYS A 248 22.31 0.31 -12.94
C LYS A 248 20.99 0.86 -12.42
N VAL A 249 20.12 1.34 -13.31
CA VAL A 249 18.78 1.84 -12.95
C VAL A 249 17.92 0.72 -12.44
N LEU A 250 17.90 -0.43 -13.13
CA LEU A 250 17.12 -1.59 -12.70
C LEU A 250 17.56 -2.09 -11.34
N ILE A 251 18.87 -2.28 -11.16
CA ILE A 251 19.46 -2.71 -9.90
C ILE A 251 19.16 -1.71 -8.79
N GLY A 252 19.31 -0.41 -9.06
CA GLY A 252 18.97 0.65 -8.11
C GLY A 252 17.51 0.59 -7.67
N LEU A 253 16.58 0.44 -8.62
CA LEU A 253 15.14 0.33 -8.32
C LEU A 253 14.78 -0.95 -7.55
N ILE A 254 15.45 -2.08 -7.85
CA ILE A 254 15.30 -3.32 -7.09
C ILE A 254 15.73 -3.13 -5.63
N ILE A 255 16.91 -2.57 -5.40
CA ILE A 255 17.43 -2.31 -4.06
C ILE A 255 16.50 -1.34 -3.31
N MET A 256 16.07 -0.24 -3.96
CA MET A 256 15.16 0.72 -3.34
C MET A 256 13.81 0.09 -2.98
N SER A 257 13.24 -0.73 -3.86
CA SER A 257 11.99 -1.46 -3.59
C SER A 257 12.13 -2.37 -2.38
N PHE A 258 13.20 -3.16 -2.32
CA PHE A 258 13.48 -4.05 -1.19
C PHE A 258 13.62 -3.28 0.13
N LEU A 259 14.42 -2.21 0.14
CA LEU A 259 14.71 -1.45 1.36
C LEU A 259 13.46 -0.72 1.90
N ILE A 260 12.73 -0.01 1.02
CA ILE A 260 11.51 0.70 1.42
C ILE A 260 10.46 -0.28 1.93
N THR A 261 10.28 -1.40 1.24
CA THR A 261 9.30 -2.41 1.63
C THR A 261 9.66 -3.06 2.95
N SER A 262 10.94 -3.38 3.19
CA SER A 262 11.42 -3.94 4.45
C SER A 262 11.17 -2.99 5.63
N VAL A 263 11.50 -1.72 5.48
CA VAL A 263 11.22 -0.70 6.53
C VAL A 263 9.73 -0.60 6.81
N ASN A 264 8.91 -0.55 5.76
CA ASN A 264 7.45 -0.47 5.91
C ASN A 264 6.87 -1.70 6.64
N VAL A 265 7.34 -2.90 6.31
CA VAL A 265 6.88 -4.13 6.99
C VAL A 265 7.26 -4.12 8.46
N ILE A 266 8.47 -3.69 8.80
CA ILE A 266 8.90 -3.64 10.20
C ILE A 266 8.04 -2.65 10.99
N ILE A 267 7.77 -1.46 10.45
CA ILE A 267 6.92 -0.44 11.09
C ILE A 267 5.45 -0.90 11.22
N LYS A 268 4.96 -1.72 10.29
CA LYS A 268 3.59 -2.27 10.34
C LYS A 268 3.52 -3.65 11.02
N SER A 269 4.63 -4.18 11.49
CA SER A 269 4.65 -5.52 12.09
C SER A 269 3.98 -5.55 13.44
N ASP A 270 3.52 -6.74 13.81
CA ASP A 270 3.02 -7.00 15.16
C ASP A 270 4.03 -6.64 16.26
N ILE A 271 5.34 -6.72 15.96
CA ILE A 271 6.40 -6.35 16.90
C ILE A 271 6.31 -4.87 17.25
N PHE A 272 6.10 -4.01 16.27
CA PHE A 272 5.93 -2.58 16.47
C PHE A 272 4.64 -2.26 17.23
N GLU A 273 3.54 -2.90 16.88
CA GLU A 273 2.27 -2.76 17.59
C GLU A 273 2.35 -3.26 19.05
N LEU A 274 3.01 -4.40 19.28
CA LEU A 274 3.25 -4.95 20.62
C LEU A 274 4.09 -3.98 21.47
N PHE A 275 5.06 -3.29 20.85
CA PHE A 275 5.83 -2.26 21.55
C PHE A 275 4.96 -1.06 21.94
N LEU A 276 4.09 -0.57 21.04
CA LEU A 276 3.14 0.51 21.37
C LEU A 276 2.19 0.09 22.51
N VAL A 277 1.67 -1.14 22.46
CA VAL A 277 0.82 -1.69 23.53
C VAL A 277 1.58 -1.77 24.86
N SER A 278 2.84 -2.18 24.83
CA SER A 278 3.66 -2.24 26.05
C SER A 278 3.80 -0.87 26.71
N LYS A 279 3.99 0.19 25.91
CA LYS A 279 4.04 1.57 26.41
C LYS A 279 2.72 2.03 27.02
N LEU A 280 1.59 1.68 26.40
CA LEU A 280 0.27 2.00 26.93
C LEU A 280 0.00 1.26 28.26
N LYS A 281 0.40 -0.01 28.37
CA LYS A 281 0.28 -0.77 29.62
C LYS A 281 1.16 -0.23 30.73
N GLN A 282 2.35 0.27 30.45
CA GLN A 282 3.20 0.95 31.44
C GLN A 282 2.52 2.18 32.04
N GLN A 283 1.61 2.82 31.31
CA GLN A 283 0.85 3.98 31.78
C GLN A 283 -0.46 3.59 32.50
N SER A 284 -0.65 2.30 32.82
CA SER A 284 -1.80 1.78 33.54
C SER A 284 -3.17 2.05 32.91
N TYR A 285 -3.22 2.12 31.58
CA TYR A 285 -4.50 2.25 30.86
C TYR A 285 -5.31 0.94 30.95
N THR A 286 -6.63 1.07 30.98
CA THR A 286 -7.54 -0.08 30.90
C THR A 286 -7.41 -0.80 29.55
N ASN A 287 -7.73 -2.10 29.51
CA ASN A 287 -7.62 -2.89 28.29
C ASN A 287 -8.43 -2.31 27.11
N LEU A 288 -9.60 -1.74 27.39
CA LEU A 288 -10.43 -1.08 26.38
C LEU A 288 -9.73 0.18 25.81
N ASN A 289 -9.13 0.97 26.67
CA ASN A 289 -8.39 2.17 26.25
C ASN A 289 -7.15 1.82 25.43
N VAL A 290 -6.42 0.79 25.83
CA VAL A 290 -5.26 0.28 25.04
C VAL A 290 -5.67 -0.12 23.64
N TRP A 291 -6.80 -0.82 23.50
CA TRP A 291 -7.33 -1.20 22.19
C TRP A 291 -7.71 0.02 21.34
N ASN A 292 -8.43 0.96 21.91
CA ASN A 292 -8.84 2.19 21.23
C ASN A 292 -7.65 3.01 20.75
N TYR A 293 -6.60 3.13 21.60
CA TYR A 293 -5.36 3.83 21.22
C TYR A 293 -4.63 3.14 20.07
N LEU A 294 -4.58 1.81 20.09
CA LEU A 294 -3.95 1.05 19.02
C LEU A 294 -4.67 1.25 17.68
N GLN A 295 -6.01 1.23 17.69
CA GLN A 295 -6.80 1.52 16.48
C GLN A 295 -6.54 2.96 16.00
N SER A 296 -6.45 3.92 16.90
CA SER A 296 -6.09 5.31 16.58
C SER A 296 -4.72 5.42 15.93
N PHE A 297 -3.72 4.67 16.39
CA PHE A 297 -2.39 4.66 15.77
C PHE A 297 -2.42 4.09 14.35
N ARG A 298 -3.16 3.01 14.13
CA ARG A 298 -3.36 2.45 12.80
C ARG A 298 -4.03 3.44 11.84
N LEU A 299 -5.11 4.08 12.30
CA LEU A 299 -5.79 5.13 11.54
C LEU A 299 -4.89 6.32 11.25
N SER A 300 -4.11 6.75 12.24
CA SER A 300 -3.17 7.87 12.10
C SER A 300 -2.10 7.60 11.05
N PHE A 301 -1.62 6.37 10.95
CA PHE A 301 -0.71 5.98 9.88
C PHE A 301 -1.35 6.16 8.50
N VAL A 302 -2.60 5.70 8.31
CA VAL A 302 -3.32 5.84 7.04
C VAL A 302 -3.69 7.30 6.77
N LEU A 303 -4.06 8.07 7.80
CA LEU A 303 -4.29 9.52 7.67
C LEU A 303 -3.02 10.26 7.24
N GLY A 304 -1.84 9.88 7.76
CA GLY A 304 -0.56 10.42 7.32
C GLY A 304 -0.33 10.21 5.82
N GLN A 305 -0.68 9.03 5.30
CA GLN A 305 -0.63 8.75 3.86
C GLN A 305 -1.58 9.68 3.08
N LEU A 306 -2.81 9.78 3.55
CA LEU A 306 -3.88 10.48 2.85
C LEU A 306 -3.70 12.00 2.88
N LEU A 307 -3.56 12.58 4.06
CA LEU A 307 -3.54 14.04 4.24
C LEU A 307 -2.20 14.65 3.84
N LEU A 308 -1.11 14.06 4.35
CA LEU A 308 0.21 14.63 4.18
C LEU A 308 0.86 14.20 2.85
N GLY A 309 0.59 13.00 2.37
CA GLY A 309 1.27 12.44 1.20
C GLY A 309 1.11 13.30 -0.07
N TYR A 310 -0.11 13.62 -0.44
CA TYR A 310 -0.39 14.46 -1.59
C TYR A 310 0.09 15.91 -1.41
N LEU A 311 -0.13 16.48 -0.20
CA LEU A 311 0.31 17.83 0.12
C LEU A 311 1.83 17.96 0.11
N PHE A 312 2.54 16.99 0.67
CA PHE A 312 4.00 16.95 0.68
C PHE A 312 4.56 16.94 -0.75
N TYR A 313 3.98 16.14 -1.62
CA TYR A 313 4.37 16.15 -3.03
C TYR A 313 4.14 17.52 -3.68
N LYS A 314 2.96 18.10 -3.48
CA LYS A 314 2.58 19.37 -4.14
C LYS A 314 3.37 20.57 -3.62
N LEU A 315 3.61 20.63 -2.32
CA LEU A 315 4.21 21.80 -1.67
C LEU A 315 5.73 21.63 -1.51
N VAL A 316 6.18 20.48 -1.04
CA VAL A 316 7.58 20.27 -0.68
C VAL A 316 8.40 19.77 -1.88
N ILE A 317 8.01 18.64 -2.48
CA ILE A 317 8.80 18.02 -3.56
C ILE A 317 8.90 18.98 -4.77
N LYS A 318 7.82 19.69 -5.10
CA LYS A 318 7.87 20.68 -6.18
C LYS A 318 8.72 21.91 -5.87
N ALA A 319 8.84 22.30 -4.62
CA ALA A 319 9.60 23.48 -4.20
C ALA A 319 11.09 23.19 -4.02
N ILE A 320 11.44 22.12 -3.33
CA ILE A 320 12.83 21.79 -2.94
C ILE A 320 13.48 20.75 -3.85
N GLY A 321 12.68 20.04 -4.65
CA GLY A 321 13.15 18.97 -5.53
C GLY A 321 13.09 17.58 -4.85
N ILE A 322 13.16 16.54 -5.68
CA ILE A 322 12.96 15.14 -5.26
C ILE A 322 14.08 14.70 -4.31
N VAL A 323 15.34 14.96 -4.65
CA VAL A 323 16.51 14.47 -3.90
C VAL A 323 16.51 14.98 -2.47
N LYS A 324 16.38 16.31 -2.32
CA LYS A 324 16.37 16.93 -0.98
C LYS A 324 15.16 16.48 -0.16
N SER A 325 13.99 16.38 -0.77
CA SER A 325 12.76 15.94 -0.11
C SER A 325 12.86 14.50 0.40
N ILE A 326 13.40 13.59 -0.39
CA ILE A 326 13.63 12.19 0.00
C ILE A 326 14.62 12.13 1.16
N SER A 327 15.74 12.84 1.08
CA SER A 327 16.75 12.85 2.15
C SER A 327 16.17 13.37 3.48
N ILE A 328 15.42 14.47 3.44
CA ILE A 328 14.77 15.03 4.64
C ILE A 328 13.78 14.01 5.23
N LEU A 329 12.92 13.43 4.39
CA LEU A 329 11.89 12.51 4.87
C LEU A 329 12.48 11.22 5.42
N THR A 330 13.55 10.70 4.82
CA THR A 330 14.27 9.52 5.31
C THR A 330 14.93 9.82 6.67
N SER A 331 15.57 10.97 6.81
CA SER A 331 16.19 11.40 8.08
C SER A 331 15.14 11.59 9.19
N LEU A 332 13.98 12.18 8.87
CA LEU A 332 12.86 12.31 9.80
C LEU A 332 12.34 10.94 10.25
N THR A 333 12.26 9.96 9.35
CA THR A 333 11.81 8.61 9.69
C THR A 333 12.82 7.90 10.57
N MET A 334 14.13 7.98 10.25
CA MET A 334 15.21 7.43 11.09
C MET A 334 15.14 8.00 12.52
N PHE A 335 15.05 9.31 12.62
CA PHE A 335 14.94 10.00 13.90
C PHE A 335 13.64 9.66 14.63
N GLY A 336 12.52 9.60 13.91
CA GLY A 336 11.20 9.26 14.46
C GLY A 336 11.14 7.87 15.09
N VAL A 337 11.76 6.86 14.46
CA VAL A 337 11.82 5.49 15.01
C VAL A 337 12.57 5.46 16.34
N ILE A 338 13.67 6.21 16.46
CA ILE A 338 14.42 6.33 17.70
C ILE A 338 13.63 7.13 18.75
N LEU A 339 13.01 8.24 18.34
CA LEU A 339 12.24 9.10 19.25
C LEU A 339 11.09 8.36 19.93
N ILE A 340 10.42 7.44 19.24
CA ILE A 340 9.33 6.64 19.83
C ILE A 340 9.78 5.91 21.09
N THR A 341 11.05 5.53 21.22
CA THR A 341 11.56 4.90 22.46
C THR A 341 11.41 5.79 23.68
N PHE A 342 11.59 7.09 23.52
CA PHE A 342 11.58 8.08 24.59
C PHE A 342 10.22 8.76 24.80
N ILE A 343 9.35 8.72 23.79
CA ILE A 343 8.04 9.36 23.86
C ILE A 343 7.09 8.49 24.69
N HIS A 344 6.48 9.10 25.71
CA HIS A 344 5.40 8.51 26.50
C HIS A 344 4.04 9.19 26.21
N ASN A 345 4.05 10.37 25.61
CA ASN A 345 2.84 11.11 25.28
C ASN A 345 2.15 10.51 24.05
N ILE A 346 0.87 10.13 24.20
CA ILE A 346 0.06 9.51 23.15
C ILE A 346 -0.09 10.41 21.94
N TYR A 347 -0.25 11.72 22.13
CA TYR A 347 -0.41 12.66 21.01
C TYR A 347 0.86 12.73 20.15
N LEU A 348 2.04 12.72 20.78
CA LEU A 348 3.30 12.68 20.06
C LEU A 348 3.51 11.36 19.33
N LEU A 349 3.09 10.22 19.92
CA LEU A 349 3.08 8.92 19.24
C LEU A 349 2.18 8.94 17.99
N THR A 350 1.00 9.55 18.11
CA THR A 350 0.06 9.72 16.99
C THR A 350 0.70 10.53 15.84
N ILE A 351 1.37 11.63 16.17
CA ILE A 351 2.08 12.47 15.18
C ILE A 351 3.20 11.66 14.49
N MET A 352 3.94 10.86 15.25
CA MET A 352 4.97 9.98 14.64
C MET A 352 4.38 8.97 13.67
N MET A 353 3.19 8.41 13.96
CA MET A 353 2.49 7.53 13.03
C MET A 353 2.08 8.25 11.73
N TRP A 354 1.72 9.53 11.79
CA TRP A 354 1.49 10.34 10.58
C TRP A 354 2.76 10.51 9.75
N VAL A 355 3.90 10.74 10.39
CA VAL A 355 5.20 10.86 9.69
C VAL A 355 5.56 9.56 8.99
N PHE A 356 5.36 8.41 9.64
CA PHE A 356 5.62 7.12 9.01
C PHE A 356 4.66 6.82 7.84
N GLY A 357 3.39 7.20 7.99
CA GLY A 357 2.42 7.12 6.91
C GLY A 357 2.82 7.98 5.70
N LEU A 358 3.25 9.21 5.97
CA LEU A 358 3.79 10.12 4.95
C LEU A 358 5.01 9.52 4.24
N PHE A 359 5.98 9.00 5.02
CA PHE A 359 7.17 8.36 4.47
C PHE A 359 6.80 7.23 3.51
N PHE A 360 5.96 6.31 3.97
CA PHE A 360 5.54 5.18 3.14
C PHE A 360 4.86 5.64 1.86
N PHE A 361 3.91 6.57 1.94
CA PHE A 361 3.19 7.08 0.77
C PHE A 361 4.14 7.69 -0.25
N VAL A 362 4.97 8.63 0.19
CA VAL A 362 5.87 9.35 -0.72
C VAL A 362 6.88 8.40 -1.34
N MET A 363 7.53 7.56 -0.52
CA MET A 363 8.55 6.65 -1.00
C MET A 363 7.99 5.63 -1.97
N PHE A 364 6.88 4.98 -1.63
CA PHE A 364 6.31 3.95 -2.50
C PHE A 364 5.81 4.53 -3.83
N TYR A 365 4.94 5.53 -3.79
CA TYR A 365 4.32 6.04 -5.02
C TYR A 365 5.25 6.89 -5.88
N LEU A 366 6.26 7.50 -5.29
CA LEU A 366 7.28 8.22 -6.06
C LEU A 366 8.16 7.23 -6.82
N TRP A 367 8.68 6.21 -6.17
CA TRP A 367 9.50 5.19 -6.83
C TRP A 367 8.70 4.35 -7.82
N PHE A 368 7.45 4.06 -7.49
CA PHE A 368 6.52 3.44 -8.42
C PHE A 368 6.33 4.27 -9.69
N GLY A 369 6.16 5.59 -9.54
CA GLY A 369 6.05 6.49 -10.68
C GLY A 369 7.33 6.60 -11.50
N ILE A 370 8.50 6.57 -10.85
CA ILE A 370 9.80 6.52 -11.53
C ILE A 370 9.96 5.19 -12.29
N ALA A 371 9.63 4.06 -11.66
CA ALA A 371 9.65 2.75 -12.32
C ALA A 371 8.72 2.71 -13.54
N LEU A 372 7.53 3.30 -13.42
CA LEU A 372 6.59 3.44 -14.52
C LEU A 372 7.14 4.29 -15.67
N MET A 373 7.87 5.36 -15.38
CA MET A 373 8.55 6.19 -16.39
C MET A 373 9.60 5.38 -17.17
N TRP A 374 10.40 4.59 -16.45
CA TRP A 374 11.42 3.74 -17.06
C TRP A 374 10.81 2.57 -17.84
N ASP A 375 9.65 2.07 -17.47
CA ASP A 375 8.94 1.00 -18.17
C ASP A 375 8.59 1.39 -19.62
N TYR A 376 8.21 2.64 -19.85
CA TYR A 376 7.95 3.17 -21.20
C TYR A 376 9.19 3.31 -22.07
N ARG A 377 10.38 3.24 -21.48
CA ARG A 377 11.67 3.36 -22.18
C ARG A 377 12.35 2.01 -22.38
N SER A 378 11.96 1.00 -21.62
CA SER A 378 12.54 -0.33 -21.70
C SER A 378 11.80 -1.17 -22.75
N THR A 379 12.55 -1.67 -23.73
CA THR A 379 12.02 -2.55 -24.77
C THR A 379 12.11 -4.04 -24.40
N LYS A 380 13.01 -4.41 -23.48
CA LYS A 380 13.34 -5.81 -23.15
C LYS A 380 12.77 -6.31 -21.83
N VAL A 381 12.79 -5.49 -20.79
CA VAL A 381 12.38 -5.88 -19.44
C VAL A 381 11.41 -4.85 -18.87
N SER A 382 10.28 -5.30 -18.34
CA SER A 382 9.36 -4.42 -17.63
C SER A 382 9.94 -4.03 -16.28
N VAL A 383 10.37 -2.78 -16.17
CA VAL A 383 10.94 -2.21 -14.94
C VAL A 383 9.89 -2.13 -13.84
N LEU A 384 8.67 -1.75 -14.21
CA LEU A 384 7.54 -1.65 -13.29
C LEU A 384 7.15 -3.02 -12.73
N SER A 385 7.09 -4.04 -13.58
CA SER A 385 6.83 -5.41 -13.12
C SER A 385 7.89 -5.89 -12.15
N THR A 386 9.17 -5.65 -12.47
CA THR A 386 10.29 -6.05 -11.59
C THR A 386 10.21 -5.33 -10.25
N PHE A 387 9.93 -4.02 -10.24
CA PHE A 387 9.77 -3.25 -9.01
C PHE A 387 8.67 -3.83 -8.10
N LEU A 388 7.48 -4.09 -8.64
CA LEU A 388 6.37 -4.65 -7.87
C LEU A 388 6.60 -6.11 -7.48
N THR A 389 7.20 -6.92 -8.34
CA THR A 389 7.55 -8.31 -8.02
C THR A 389 8.49 -8.36 -6.83
N VAL A 390 9.52 -7.51 -6.80
CA VAL A 390 10.43 -7.39 -5.64
C VAL A 390 9.69 -6.88 -4.41
N THR A 391 8.79 -5.91 -4.54
CA THR A 391 7.94 -5.44 -3.43
C THR A 391 7.16 -6.60 -2.81
N PHE A 392 6.43 -7.36 -3.61
CA PHE A 392 5.61 -8.47 -3.10
C PHE A 392 6.44 -9.64 -2.59
N LEU A 393 7.56 -9.95 -3.23
CA LEU A 393 8.50 -10.96 -2.75
C LEU A 393 9.04 -10.59 -1.36
N THR A 394 9.44 -9.34 -1.18
CA THR A 394 9.92 -8.82 0.11
C THR A 394 8.85 -8.92 1.19
N LEU A 395 7.61 -8.51 0.87
CA LEU A 395 6.46 -8.65 1.77
C LEU A 395 6.25 -10.12 2.16
N SER A 396 6.30 -11.03 1.18
CA SER A 396 6.13 -12.47 1.41
C SER A 396 7.21 -13.03 2.33
N ILE A 397 8.48 -12.69 2.10
CA ILE A 397 9.61 -13.16 2.91
C ILE A 397 9.46 -12.69 4.36
N TRP A 398 9.20 -11.40 4.59
CA TRP A 398 9.03 -10.87 5.94
C TRP A 398 7.82 -11.45 6.65
N TYR A 399 6.67 -11.56 5.95
CA TYR A 399 5.48 -12.21 6.49
C TYR A 399 5.75 -13.65 6.92
N LEU A 400 6.46 -14.43 6.09
CA LEU A 400 6.84 -15.80 6.42
C LEU A 400 7.78 -15.87 7.62
N VAL A 401 8.81 -15.01 7.69
CA VAL A 401 9.75 -14.96 8.82
C VAL A 401 9.01 -14.69 10.13
N ILE A 402 8.15 -13.66 10.14
CA ILE A 402 7.37 -13.31 11.34
C ILE A 402 6.43 -14.48 11.73
N SER A 403 5.76 -15.08 10.75
CA SER A 403 4.85 -16.20 10.99
C SER A 403 5.59 -17.43 11.54
N ILE A 404 6.76 -17.77 11.02
CA ILE A 404 7.62 -18.85 11.53
C ILE A 404 8.05 -18.57 12.98
N CYS A 405 8.43 -17.33 13.29
CA CYS A 405 8.78 -16.93 14.66
C CYS A 405 7.58 -17.08 15.62
N LYS A 406 6.38 -16.71 15.18
CA LYS A 406 5.13 -16.88 15.96
C LYS A 406 4.82 -18.37 16.24
N VAL A 407 4.90 -19.19 15.19
CA VAL A 407 4.57 -20.62 15.27
C VAL A 407 5.53 -21.36 16.20
N ASN A 408 6.82 -21.11 16.04
CA ASN A 408 7.87 -21.80 16.81
C ASN A 408 8.12 -21.16 18.18
N ASN A 409 7.32 -20.19 18.61
CA ASN A 409 7.47 -19.48 19.89
C ASN A 409 8.88 -18.88 20.08
N ILE A 410 9.48 -18.33 19.03
CA ILE A 410 10.83 -17.79 19.08
C ILE A 410 10.81 -16.38 19.69
N GLY A 411 11.72 -16.12 20.60
CA GLY A 411 11.95 -14.79 21.16
C GLY A 411 10.73 -14.21 21.91
N LEU A 412 10.17 -13.13 21.42
CA LEU A 412 9.03 -12.42 21.99
C LEU A 412 7.75 -13.27 21.98
N PHE A 413 7.55 -14.03 20.92
CA PHE A 413 6.35 -14.85 20.72
C PHE A 413 6.29 -16.07 21.64
N SER A 414 7.34 -16.33 22.43
CA SER A 414 7.29 -17.32 23.53
C SER A 414 6.42 -16.87 24.71
N ILE A 415 6.21 -15.55 24.86
CA ILE A 415 5.41 -15.00 25.97
C ILE A 415 3.98 -14.75 25.49
N PHE A 416 3.84 -14.02 24.37
CA PHE A 416 2.56 -13.69 23.76
C PHE A 416 2.65 -13.79 22.25
N LYS A 417 1.63 -14.41 21.63
CA LYS A 417 1.57 -14.61 20.18
C LYS A 417 0.87 -13.49 19.43
N SER A 418 0.00 -12.77 20.10
CA SER A 418 -0.80 -11.71 19.47
C SER A 418 -0.98 -10.50 20.40
N VAL A 419 -1.28 -9.37 19.79
CA VAL A 419 -1.62 -8.12 20.48
C VAL A 419 -2.82 -8.32 21.41
N PHE A 420 -3.80 -9.12 20.98
CA PHE A 420 -5.00 -9.41 21.77
C PHE A 420 -4.69 -10.17 23.07
N GLU A 421 -3.76 -11.12 23.01
CA GLU A 421 -3.32 -11.86 24.22
C GLU A 421 -2.65 -10.91 25.23
N VAL A 422 -1.83 -9.95 24.75
CA VAL A 422 -1.20 -8.96 25.62
C VAL A 422 -2.22 -8.04 26.26
N ILE A 423 -3.20 -7.56 25.51
CA ILE A 423 -4.22 -6.64 26.03
C ILE A 423 -5.04 -7.29 27.13
N ASN A 424 -5.46 -8.55 26.93
CA ASN A 424 -6.33 -9.26 27.85
C ASN A 424 -5.60 -9.95 29.03
N ASN A 425 -4.26 -9.95 29.01
CA ASN A 425 -3.50 -10.56 30.08
C ASN A 425 -3.51 -9.71 31.38
N THR A 426 -3.89 -10.34 32.47
CA THR A 426 -3.94 -9.74 33.84
C THR A 426 -2.74 -10.13 34.71
N ASP A 427 -1.92 -11.09 34.28
CA ASP A 427 -0.74 -11.55 35.04
C ASP A 427 0.38 -10.50 35.00
N LEU A 428 0.66 -9.90 36.15
CA LEU A 428 1.66 -8.86 36.31
C LEU A 428 3.08 -9.34 35.98
N ASN A 429 3.43 -10.58 36.36
CA ASN A 429 4.77 -11.12 36.12
C ASN A 429 5.03 -11.36 34.63
N LYS A 430 4.04 -11.93 33.92
CA LYS A 430 4.12 -12.08 32.46
C LYS A 430 4.20 -10.73 31.77
N ASN A 431 3.43 -9.73 32.21
CA ASN A 431 3.48 -8.39 31.65
C ASN A 431 4.85 -7.73 31.84
N TYR A 432 5.48 -7.87 33.00
CA TYR A 432 6.82 -7.35 33.24
C TYR A 432 7.87 -7.99 32.35
N LEU A 433 7.89 -9.31 32.26
CA LEU A 433 8.79 -10.05 31.36
C LEU A 433 8.57 -9.66 29.90
N PHE A 434 7.32 -9.48 29.48
CA PHE A 434 6.96 -9.04 28.15
C PHE A 434 7.51 -7.64 27.85
N ILE A 435 7.26 -6.66 28.74
CA ILE A 435 7.73 -5.30 28.58
C ILE A 435 9.25 -5.24 28.41
N LYS A 436 10.00 -6.00 29.20
CA LYS A 436 11.45 -6.09 29.08
C LYS A 436 11.86 -6.65 27.73
N LYS A 437 11.35 -7.81 27.34
CA LYS A 437 11.71 -8.46 26.07
C LYS A 437 11.29 -7.66 24.85
N ILE A 438 10.10 -7.05 24.83
CA ILE A 438 9.65 -6.26 23.69
C ILE A 438 10.51 -5.02 23.49
N THR A 439 10.98 -4.41 24.58
CA THR A 439 11.87 -3.26 24.50
C THR A 439 13.22 -3.64 23.88
N GLU A 440 13.80 -4.79 24.28
CA GLU A 440 15.02 -5.32 23.68
C GLU A 440 14.85 -5.61 22.17
N VAL A 441 13.77 -6.28 21.81
CA VAL A 441 13.47 -6.60 20.39
C VAL A 441 13.22 -5.33 19.59
N TYR A 442 12.55 -4.33 20.18
CA TYR A 442 12.32 -3.06 19.52
C TYR A 442 13.62 -2.31 19.24
N TYR A 443 14.59 -2.31 20.16
CA TYR A 443 15.90 -1.72 19.90
C TYR A 443 16.63 -2.40 18.73
N ILE A 444 16.53 -3.73 18.62
CA ILE A 444 17.07 -4.46 17.46
C ILE A 444 16.38 -4.00 16.18
N CYS A 445 15.05 -3.84 16.20
CA CYS A 445 14.28 -3.31 15.06
C CYS A 445 14.71 -1.87 14.70
N CYS A 446 14.95 -1.01 15.69
CA CYS A 446 15.46 0.35 15.46
C CYS A 446 16.81 0.35 14.75
N ILE A 447 17.74 -0.47 15.21
CA ILE A 447 19.07 -0.62 14.58
C ILE A 447 18.90 -1.12 13.14
N LEU A 448 18.06 -2.13 12.93
CA LEU A 448 17.80 -2.69 11.60
C LEU A 448 17.20 -1.64 10.65
N ILE A 449 16.19 -0.91 11.08
CA ILE A 449 15.60 0.18 10.29
C ILE A 449 16.65 1.25 9.98
N PHE A 450 17.46 1.62 10.97
CA PHE A 450 18.50 2.61 10.78
C PHE A 450 19.54 2.16 9.73
N CYS A 451 19.99 0.91 9.80
CA CYS A 451 20.88 0.31 8.79
C CYS A 451 20.23 0.28 7.39
N LEU A 452 18.97 -0.16 7.30
CA LEU A 452 18.25 -0.23 6.02
C LEU A 452 18.09 1.16 5.40
N LEU A 453 17.70 2.16 6.18
CA LEU A 453 17.56 3.54 5.71
C LEU A 453 18.90 4.20 5.41
N GLY A 454 19.96 3.84 6.13
CA GLY A 454 21.35 4.26 5.82
C GLY A 454 21.81 3.71 4.47
N ILE A 455 21.61 2.41 4.22
CA ILE A 455 21.90 1.78 2.92
C ILE A 455 21.02 2.40 1.83
N TYR A 456 19.76 2.69 2.14
CA TYR A 456 18.85 3.38 1.22
C TYR A 456 19.41 4.75 0.81
N LEU A 457 19.81 5.58 1.77
CA LEU A 457 20.36 6.91 1.47
C LEU A 457 21.65 6.84 0.65
N THR A 458 22.57 5.95 0.99
CA THR A 458 23.83 5.78 0.24
C THR A 458 23.56 5.30 -1.19
N THR A 459 22.70 4.29 -1.36
CA THR A 459 22.30 3.80 -2.69
C THR A 459 21.58 4.88 -3.49
N PHE A 460 20.70 5.64 -2.82
CA PHE A 460 19.97 6.74 -3.44
C PHE A 460 20.90 7.85 -3.94
N ILE A 461 21.84 8.30 -3.14
CA ILE A 461 22.81 9.32 -3.54
C ILE A 461 23.63 8.83 -4.73
N TRP A 462 24.06 7.57 -4.72
CA TRP A 462 24.83 6.98 -5.81
C TRP A 462 24.03 6.87 -7.11
N THR A 463 22.76 6.51 -7.03
CA THR A 463 21.89 6.27 -8.20
C THR A 463 21.08 7.51 -8.60
N ALA A 464 21.00 8.53 -7.76
CA ALA A 464 20.15 9.72 -7.98
C ALA A 464 20.40 10.39 -9.33
N ASN A 465 21.69 10.53 -9.71
CA ASN A 465 22.06 11.14 -10.98
C ASN A 465 21.56 10.34 -12.19
N TYR A 466 21.50 9.01 -12.08
CA TYR A 466 21.04 8.14 -13.17
C TYR A 466 19.52 8.00 -13.20
N ILE A 467 18.89 7.87 -12.02
CA ILE A 467 17.46 7.58 -11.92
C ILE A 467 16.61 8.84 -12.00
N ILE A 468 17.08 9.94 -11.41
CA ILE A 468 16.30 11.18 -11.24
C ILE A 468 16.72 12.26 -12.23
N ALA A 469 17.96 12.27 -12.73
CA ALA A 469 18.43 13.30 -13.67
C ALA A 469 17.49 13.44 -14.88
N GLU A 470 17.02 12.32 -15.40
CA GLU A 470 16.05 12.33 -16.50
C GLU A 470 14.65 12.82 -16.10
N TYR A 471 14.26 12.72 -14.83
CA TYR A 471 13.03 13.33 -14.36
C TYR A 471 13.13 14.87 -14.31
N MET A 472 14.30 15.39 -13.99
CA MET A 472 14.56 16.85 -14.02
C MET A 472 14.60 17.38 -15.46
N ASP A 473 15.04 16.55 -16.41
CA ASP A 473 15.03 16.87 -17.84
C ASP A 473 13.66 16.67 -18.53
N LEU A 474 12.64 16.22 -17.79
CA LEU A 474 11.28 16.08 -18.34
C LEU A 474 10.75 17.38 -18.97
N LYS A 475 11.19 18.54 -18.50
CA LYS A 475 10.87 19.82 -19.11
C LYS A 475 11.51 19.97 -20.50
N GLN A 476 12.74 19.49 -20.65
CA GLN A 476 13.45 19.48 -21.93
C GLN A 476 12.90 18.40 -22.86
N ILE A 477 12.59 17.21 -22.33
CA ILE A 477 11.93 16.12 -23.06
C ILE A 477 10.54 16.55 -23.53
N LYS A 478 9.78 17.26 -22.71
CA LYS A 478 8.48 17.83 -23.08
C LYS A 478 8.64 18.87 -24.20
N LEU A 479 9.66 19.71 -24.14
CA LEU A 479 9.97 20.67 -25.20
C LEU A 479 10.40 19.95 -26.48
N LYS A 480 11.26 18.95 -26.39
CA LYS A 480 11.67 18.11 -27.53
C LYS A 480 10.49 17.32 -28.11
N MET A 481 9.65 16.70 -27.29
CA MET A 481 8.46 15.97 -27.77
C MET A 481 7.41 16.92 -28.37
N THR A 482 7.23 18.13 -27.82
CA THR A 482 6.34 19.12 -28.41
C THR A 482 6.91 19.72 -29.71
N SER A 483 8.22 19.85 -29.85
CA SER A 483 8.85 20.26 -31.09
C SER A 483 8.78 19.16 -32.15
N LEU A 484 9.02 17.91 -31.79
CA LEU A 484 8.84 16.72 -32.64
C LEU A 484 7.37 16.52 -33.04
N ALA A 485 6.44 16.69 -32.11
CA ALA A 485 5.00 16.65 -32.39
C ALA A 485 4.59 17.81 -33.33
N LYS A 486 5.17 19.00 -33.22
CA LYS A 486 4.93 20.12 -34.12
C LYS A 486 5.53 19.85 -35.50
N SER A 487 6.71 19.24 -35.60
CA SER A 487 7.31 18.87 -36.89
C SER A 487 6.56 17.72 -37.57
N ASP A 488 6.00 16.81 -36.78
CA ASP A 488 5.19 15.70 -37.28
C ASP A 488 3.72 16.07 -37.57
N ILE A 489 3.21 17.19 -37.01
CA ILE A 489 1.90 17.75 -37.41
C ILE A 489 1.93 18.20 -38.89
N GLN A 490 3.11 18.48 -39.44
CA GLN A 490 3.30 18.65 -40.88
C GLN A 490 3.22 17.33 -41.65
N SER A 491 3.46 16.18 -41.04
CA SER A 491 3.20 14.87 -41.62
C SER A 491 1.83 14.36 -41.20
N LYS A 492 0.95 14.16 -42.16
CA LYS A 492 -0.47 13.74 -42.06
C LYS A 492 -0.77 12.60 -41.06
N MET A 493 0.22 12.07 -40.35
CA MET A 493 0.10 10.91 -39.44
C MET A 493 -0.38 11.31 -38.03
N ILE A 494 -0.08 12.49 -37.56
CA ILE A 494 -0.45 12.93 -36.18
C ILE A 494 -1.88 13.47 -36.15
N THR A 495 -2.36 14.04 -37.25
CA THR A 495 -3.77 14.44 -37.34
C THR A 495 -4.74 13.29 -37.15
N ARG A 496 -4.33 12.06 -37.48
CA ARG A 496 -5.13 10.83 -37.21
C ARG A 496 -5.03 10.37 -35.76
N LEU A 497 -3.89 10.58 -35.08
CA LEU A 497 -3.71 10.18 -33.67
C LEU A 497 -4.40 11.14 -32.68
N ILE A 498 -4.68 12.36 -33.10
CA ILE A 498 -5.39 13.38 -32.29
C ILE A 498 -6.91 13.28 -32.52
N ARG A 499 -7.36 12.79 -33.66
CA ARG A 499 -8.79 12.64 -33.99
C ARG A 499 -9.40 11.30 -33.57
N GLU A 500 -8.61 10.25 -33.33
CA GLU A 500 -9.03 8.99 -32.70
C GLU A 500 -8.72 9.01 -31.19
#